data_a67979d9edcd2c5a54894b11561cdf8d
#
_entry.id   a67979d9edcd2c5a54894b11561cdf8d
#
_cell.length_a   1.000
_cell.length_b   1.000
_cell.length_c   1.000
_cell.angle_alpha   90.00
_cell.angle_beta   90.00
_cell.angle_gamma   90.00
#
_symmetry.space_group_name_H-M   'P 1'
#
loop_
_entity.id
_entity.type
_entity.pdbx_description
1 polymer ?
#
loop_
_entity_poly.entity_id
_entity_poly.type
_entity_poly.pdbx_seq_one_letter_code
_entity_poly.pdbx_strand_id
1 'polypeptide(L)'
;MVNAMNQNQGKNKRPGVMLYFDRMGFLSRLSYEQCGRLFLAVLAYGEGKELPPLEDDLERLAWEFIRPGLDQDEQRYEAICEKRRRAAEKRWERDRALSANACQLQNQPSTTAAVSEAAPDTDTEPDPDPYPVPWIRRA
;
A
#
# COMPACT_ATOMS: atom_id res chain seq x y z
N MET A 1 17.78 24.05 19.71
CA MET A 1 17.53 23.74 18.28
C MET A 1 17.50 22.23 18.18
N VAL A 2 16.34 21.63 18.36
CA VAL A 2 16.18 20.19 18.29
C VAL A 2 15.72 19.81 16.89
N ASN A 3 16.63 19.11 16.24
CA ASN A 3 16.54 18.48 14.96
C ASN A 3 15.33 17.53 14.98
N ALA A 4 14.25 17.91 14.30
CA ALA A 4 13.15 16.99 14.02
C ALA A 4 13.64 16.01 12.94
N MET A 5 14.51 15.11 13.35
CA MET A 5 14.99 14.01 12.51
C MET A 5 13.81 13.13 12.16
N ASN A 6 13.39 13.25 10.95
CA ASN A 6 12.90 12.25 10.00
C ASN A 6 12.57 10.89 10.65
N GLN A 7 11.43 10.82 11.34
CA GLN A 7 10.89 9.58 11.90
C GLN A 7 10.17 8.73 10.84
N ASN A 8 10.40 8.97 9.55
CA ASN A 8 9.68 8.31 8.46
C ASN A 8 10.50 7.20 7.77
N GLN A 9 11.58 6.70 8.40
CA GLN A 9 12.45 5.68 7.79
C GLN A 9 11.94 4.22 7.93
N GLY A 10 10.70 4.00 8.33
CA GLY A 10 10.14 2.64 8.45
C GLY A 10 8.77 2.44 7.81
N LYS A 11 8.15 3.50 7.28
CA LYS A 11 6.87 3.38 6.58
C LYS A 11 7.09 2.86 5.18
N ASN A 12 6.33 1.83 4.78
CA ASN A 12 6.29 1.35 3.41
C ASN A 12 5.98 2.53 2.47
N LYS A 13 7.01 3.00 1.77
CA LYS A 13 6.89 4.15 0.87
C LYS A 13 5.95 3.77 -0.26
N ARG A 14 4.88 4.53 -0.45
CA ARG A 14 3.95 4.32 -1.56
C ARG A 14 4.69 4.46 -2.89
N PRO A 15 4.39 3.63 -3.89
CA PRO A 15 5.01 3.74 -5.21
C PRO A 15 4.49 4.93 -6.03
N GLY A 16 3.40 5.56 -5.60
CA GLY A 16 2.77 6.66 -6.32
C GLY A 16 1.64 7.32 -5.57
N VAL A 17 0.99 8.27 -6.23
CA VAL A 17 -0.14 9.05 -5.73
C VAL A 17 -1.32 8.86 -6.68
N MET A 18 -2.52 8.68 -6.12
CA MET A 18 -3.76 8.57 -6.90
C MET A 18 -4.44 9.93 -6.97
N LEU A 19 -4.86 10.34 -8.17
CA LEU A 19 -5.62 11.55 -8.41
C LEU A 19 -6.99 11.18 -8.97
N TYR A 20 -8.06 11.62 -8.30
CA TYR A 20 -9.44 11.31 -8.68
C TYR A 20 -10.03 12.44 -9.54
N PHE A 21 -10.72 12.09 -10.62
CA PHE A 21 -11.31 13.04 -11.56
C PHE A 21 -12.34 13.97 -10.93
N ASP A 22 -13.13 13.49 -9.99
CA ASP A 22 -14.13 14.27 -9.27
C ASP A 22 -13.53 15.46 -8.51
N ARG A 23 -12.30 15.30 -8.03
CA ARG A 23 -11.57 16.32 -7.29
C ARG A 23 -10.72 17.24 -8.17
N MET A 24 -10.64 16.94 -9.47
CA MET A 24 -9.79 17.67 -10.41
C MET A 24 -10.56 18.71 -11.25
N GLY A 25 -11.88 18.82 -11.06
CA GLY A 25 -12.74 19.72 -11.85
C GLY A 25 -12.38 21.20 -11.78
N PHE A 26 -11.66 21.62 -10.72
CA PHE A 26 -11.19 23.00 -10.58
C PHE A 26 -9.91 23.30 -11.38
N LEU A 27 -9.18 22.28 -11.84
CA LEU A 27 -7.92 22.48 -12.58
C LEU A 27 -8.10 23.30 -13.85
N SER A 28 -9.28 23.22 -14.48
CA SER A 28 -9.60 24.03 -15.65
C SER A 28 -9.66 25.54 -15.38
N ARG A 29 -9.71 25.94 -14.12
CA ARG A 29 -9.73 27.33 -13.69
C ARG A 29 -8.34 27.86 -13.30
N LEU A 30 -7.37 26.99 -13.20
CA LEU A 30 -5.98 27.33 -12.88
C LEU A 30 -5.19 27.60 -14.15
N SER A 31 -4.17 28.47 -14.05
CA SER A 31 -3.17 28.60 -15.12
C SER A 31 -2.27 27.37 -15.19
N TYR A 32 -1.56 27.20 -16.29
CA TYR A 32 -0.60 26.09 -16.42
C TYR A 32 0.49 26.13 -15.36
N GLU A 33 0.96 27.31 -14.97
CA GLU A 33 1.97 27.48 -13.94
C GLU A 33 1.43 27.06 -12.57
N GLN A 34 0.20 27.48 -12.23
CA GLN A 34 -0.47 27.08 -11.00
C GLN A 34 -0.70 25.57 -10.95
N CYS A 35 -1.15 24.97 -12.05
CA CYS A 35 -1.29 23.52 -12.16
C CYS A 35 0.06 22.81 -11.97
N GLY A 36 1.15 23.34 -12.54
CA GLY A 36 2.49 22.81 -12.38
C GLY A 36 2.97 22.84 -10.93
N ARG A 37 2.82 23.98 -10.25
CA ARG A 37 3.17 24.09 -8.82
C ARG A 37 2.34 23.16 -7.95
N LEU A 38 1.04 23.09 -8.19
CA LEU A 38 0.14 22.18 -7.47
C LEU A 38 0.52 20.71 -7.69
N PHE A 39 0.87 20.33 -8.91
CA PHE A 39 1.31 18.98 -9.22
C PHE A 39 2.60 18.62 -8.48
N LEU A 40 3.58 19.51 -8.45
CA LEU A 40 4.81 19.34 -7.69
C LEU A 40 4.53 19.22 -6.18
N ALA A 41 3.57 19.99 -5.66
CA ALA A 41 3.15 19.90 -4.27
C ALA A 41 2.55 18.54 -3.94
N VAL A 42 1.70 17.99 -4.82
CA VAL A 42 1.11 16.65 -4.68
C VAL A 42 2.19 15.56 -4.67
N LEU A 43 3.16 15.63 -5.57
CA LEU A 43 4.28 14.69 -5.61
C LEU A 43 5.16 14.78 -4.36
N ALA A 44 5.53 16.00 -3.96
CA ALA A 44 6.33 16.23 -2.75
C ALA A 44 5.63 15.68 -1.50
N TYR A 45 4.34 15.92 -1.38
CA TYR A 45 3.53 15.39 -0.29
C TYR A 45 3.48 13.85 -0.28
N GLY A 46 3.24 13.25 -1.44
CA GLY A 46 3.22 11.79 -1.59
C GLY A 46 4.56 11.12 -1.28
N GLU A 47 5.67 11.84 -1.50
CA GLU A 47 7.01 11.39 -1.14
C GLU A 47 7.41 11.68 0.31
N GLY A 48 6.57 12.41 1.06
CA GLY A 48 6.88 12.88 2.41
C GLY A 48 7.96 13.96 2.46
N LYS A 49 8.10 14.71 1.37
CA LYS A 49 8.99 15.87 1.27
C LYS A 49 8.29 17.15 1.72
N GLU A 50 9.07 18.19 1.94
CA GLU A 50 8.54 19.51 2.24
C GLU A 50 7.76 20.06 1.04
N LEU A 51 6.59 20.67 1.32
CA LEU A 51 5.75 21.25 0.27
C LEU A 51 6.43 22.48 -0.35
N PRO A 52 6.43 22.59 -1.67
CA PRO A 52 6.82 23.83 -2.31
C PRO A 52 5.87 24.97 -1.91
N PRO A 53 6.34 26.22 -1.86
CA PRO A 53 5.50 27.35 -1.51
C PRO A 53 4.39 27.52 -2.55
N LEU A 54 3.14 27.53 -2.07
CA LEU A 54 1.96 27.89 -2.87
C LEU A 54 1.72 29.39 -2.69
N GLU A 55 1.95 30.15 -3.75
CA GLU A 55 1.95 31.62 -3.69
C GLU A 55 0.54 32.20 -3.81
N ASP A 56 -0.31 31.53 -4.57
CA ASP A 56 -1.64 32.01 -4.93
C ASP A 56 -2.73 31.40 -4.03
N ASP A 57 -3.75 32.21 -3.71
CA ASP A 57 -4.90 31.77 -2.91
C ASP A 57 -5.70 30.65 -3.61
N LEU A 58 -5.76 30.67 -4.94
CA LEU A 58 -6.39 29.60 -5.71
C LEU A 58 -5.63 28.28 -5.61
N GLU A 59 -4.31 28.33 -5.60
CA GLU A 59 -3.47 27.14 -5.41
C GLU A 59 -3.65 26.56 -4.01
N ARG A 60 -3.70 27.42 -2.99
CA ARG A 60 -3.94 26.99 -1.60
C ARG A 60 -5.31 26.36 -1.45
N LEU A 61 -6.34 26.98 -2.01
CA LEU A 61 -7.69 26.43 -1.99
C LEU A 61 -7.75 25.08 -2.71
N ALA A 62 -7.13 24.97 -3.89
CA ALA A 62 -7.04 23.73 -4.64
C ALA A 62 -6.32 22.63 -3.85
N TRP A 63 -5.25 22.98 -3.17
CA TRP A 63 -4.53 22.09 -2.28
C TRP A 63 -5.39 21.55 -1.13
N GLU A 64 -6.18 22.40 -0.49
CA GLU A 64 -7.09 21.98 0.57
C GLU A 64 -8.16 20.98 0.10
N PHE A 65 -8.59 21.05 -1.16
CA PHE A 65 -9.49 20.07 -1.75
C PHE A 65 -8.83 18.72 -2.05
N ILE A 66 -7.56 18.73 -2.47
CA ILE A 66 -6.83 17.52 -2.85
C ILE A 66 -6.32 16.77 -1.62
N ARG A 67 -5.75 17.49 -0.66
CA ARG A 67 -5.05 16.93 0.51
C ARG A 67 -5.84 15.84 1.25
N PRO A 68 -7.13 16.01 1.59
CA PRO A 68 -7.87 14.97 2.30
C PRO A 68 -7.97 13.65 1.53
N GLY A 69 -7.96 13.69 0.19
CA GLY A 69 -7.92 12.51 -0.65
C GLY A 69 -6.60 11.77 -0.57
N LEU A 70 -5.51 12.52 -0.56
CA LEU A 70 -4.16 11.95 -0.42
C LEU A 70 -3.98 11.29 0.94
N ASP A 71 -4.47 11.92 2.01
CA ASP A 71 -4.44 11.38 3.38
C ASP A 71 -5.26 10.10 3.49
N GLN A 72 -6.44 10.06 2.88
CA GLN A 72 -7.28 8.88 2.87
C GLN A 72 -6.64 7.71 2.13
N ASP A 73 -5.99 7.98 1.01
CA ASP A 73 -5.29 6.95 0.24
C ASP A 73 -4.04 6.45 0.97
N GLU A 74 -3.37 7.31 1.72
CA GLU A 74 -2.26 6.90 2.59
C GLU A 74 -2.72 5.91 3.65
N GLN A 75 -3.81 6.24 4.34
CA GLN A 75 -4.39 5.35 5.35
C GLN A 75 -4.83 4.00 4.77
N ARG A 76 -5.45 4.01 3.59
CA ARG A 76 -5.85 2.78 2.88
C ARG A 76 -4.64 1.93 2.53
N TYR A 77 -3.60 2.55 1.99
CA TYR A 77 -2.37 1.85 1.64
C TYR A 77 -1.68 1.25 2.87
N GLU A 78 -1.57 1.99 3.96
CA GLU A 78 -1.02 1.48 5.23
C GLU A 78 -1.82 0.29 5.75
N ALA A 79 -3.16 0.36 5.72
CA ALA A 79 -4.02 -0.74 6.13
C ALA A 79 -3.83 -2.00 5.29
N ILE A 80 -3.67 -1.86 3.97
CA ILE A 80 -3.39 -2.97 3.06
C ILE A 80 -2.02 -3.60 3.36
N CYS A 81 -0.99 -2.78 3.54
CA CYS A 81 0.35 -3.24 3.88
C CYS A 81 0.36 -4.00 5.21
N GLU A 82 -0.35 -3.50 6.20
CA GLU A 82 -0.49 -4.15 7.51
C GLU A 82 -1.22 -5.50 7.39
N LYS A 83 -2.32 -5.55 6.63
CA LYS A 83 -3.05 -6.80 6.37
C LYS A 83 -2.16 -7.84 5.70
N ARG A 84 -1.39 -7.43 4.68
CA ARG A 84 -0.44 -8.30 3.97
C ARG A 84 0.66 -8.82 4.91
N ARG A 85 1.21 -7.95 5.75
CA ARG A 85 2.23 -8.33 6.74
C ARG A 85 1.69 -9.38 7.71
N ARG A 86 0.51 -9.16 8.30
CA ARG A 86 -0.13 -10.12 9.20
C ARG A 86 -0.45 -11.45 8.52
N ALA A 87 -0.85 -11.42 7.27
CA ALA A 87 -1.09 -12.65 6.51
C ALA A 87 0.20 -13.43 6.27
N ALA A 88 1.30 -12.73 5.95
CA ALA A 88 2.61 -13.35 5.80
C ALA A 88 3.11 -13.95 7.12
N GLU A 89 3.00 -13.24 8.24
CA GLU A 89 3.34 -13.73 9.57
C GLU A 89 2.61 -15.03 9.92
N LYS A 90 1.29 -15.07 9.68
CA LYS A 90 0.47 -16.29 9.90
C LYS A 90 0.91 -17.47 9.04
N ARG A 91 1.33 -17.21 7.78
CA ARG A 91 1.89 -18.29 6.92
C ARG A 91 3.19 -18.81 7.50
N TRP A 92 4.11 -17.95 7.88
CA TRP A 92 5.38 -18.32 8.49
C TRP A 92 5.21 -19.10 9.80
N GLU A 93 4.27 -18.70 10.65
CA GLU A 93 3.94 -19.45 11.87
C GLU A 93 3.43 -20.84 11.57
N ARG A 94 2.53 -20.96 10.59
CA ARG A 94 1.98 -22.26 10.14
C ARG A 94 3.07 -23.16 9.59
N ASP A 95 3.92 -22.64 8.70
CA ASP A 95 5.01 -23.41 8.10
C ASP A 95 6.04 -23.84 9.15
N ARG A 96 6.32 -22.97 10.11
CA ARG A 96 7.20 -23.31 11.24
C ARG A 96 6.61 -24.42 12.12
N ALA A 97 5.32 -24.35 12.41
CA ALA A 97 4.63 -25.38 13.18
C ALA A 97 4.60 -26.74 12.45
N LEU A 98 4.35 -26.73 11.14
CA LEU A 98 4.40 -27.94 10.32
C LEU A 98 5.82 -28.55 10.27
N SER A 99 6.86 -27.72 10.11
CA SER A 99 8.23 -28.17 10.12
C SER A 99 8.64 -28.77 11.47
N ALA A 100 8.20 -28.17 12.58
CA ALA A 100 8.46 -28.69 13.93
C ALA A 100 7.79 -30.05 14.15
N ASN A 101 6.54 -30.21 13.69
CA ASN A 101 5.83 -31.50 13.76
C ASN A 101 6.46 -32.57 12.86
N ALA A 102 6.95 -32.23 11.68
CA ALA A 102 7.63 -33.14 10.78
C ALA A 102 8.94 -33.66 11.40
N CYS A 103 9.71 -32.82 12.09
CA CYS A 103 10.90 -33.23 12.83
C CYS A 103 10.60 -34.17 13.99
N GLN A 104 9.44 -34.03 14.64
CA GLN A 104 9.04 -34.93 15.75
C GLN A 104 8.59 -36.31 15.24
N LEU A 105 7.96 -36.39 14.07
CA LEU A 105 7.54 -37.66 13.45
C LEU A 105 8.73 -38.49 12.97
N GLN A 106 9.82 -37.90 12.59
CA GLN A 106 11.05 -38.62 12.18
C GLN A 106 11.79 -39.29 13.33
N ASN A 107 11.48 -38.96 14.57
CA ASN A 107 12.10 -39.54 15.77
C ASN A 107 11.24 -40.67 16.42
N GLN A 108 10.15 -41.12 15.79
CA GLN A 108 9.41 -42.29 16.28
C GLN A 108 9.76 -43.51 15.46
N PRO A 109 10.06 -44.64 16.09
CA PRO A 109 10.31 -45.89 15.38
C PRO A 109 9.03 -46.33 14.66
N SER A 110 9.21 -46.70 13.41
CA SER A 110 8.20 -47.10 12.43
C SER A 110 7.12 -48.01 12.99
N THR A 111 5.88 -47.57 13.03
CA THR A 111 4.72 -48.43 12.96
C THR A 111 3.87 -47.99 11.78
N THR A 112 3.84 -48.85 10.80
CA THR A 112 3.03 -48.77 9.58
C THR A 112 1.55 -48.56 9.89
N ALA A 113 0.96 -47.45 9.36
CA ALA A 113 -0.43 -47.48 8.92
C ALA A 113 -0.84 -46.17 8.17
N ALA A 114 -1.36 -46.41 6.99
CA ALA A 114 -2.39 -45.65 6.26
C ALA A 114 -2.08 -44.20 5.88
N VAL A 115 -1.76 -44.08 4.61
CA VAL A 115 -1.89 -42.94 3.75
C VAL A 115 -3.35 -42.45 3.79
N SER A 116 -3.57 -41.26 4.35
CA SER A 116 -4.75 -40.45 4.05
C SER A 116 -4.29 -39.25 3.29
N GLU A 117 -4.54 -39.30 2.01
CA GLU A 117 -4.32 -38.24 1.04
C GLU A 117 -5.31 -37.11 1.35
N ALA A 118 -4.84 -36.11 2.10
CA ALA A 118 -5.55 -34.84 2.24
C ALA A 118 -5.09 -33.92 1.10
N ALA A 119 -5.99 -33.72 0.14
CA ALA A 119 -5.84 -32.76 -0.93
C ALA A 119 -5.51 -31.36 -0.34
N PRO A 120 -4.60 -30.58 -0.93
CA PRO A 120 -4.38 -29.21 -0.52
C PRO A 120 -5.62 -28.40 -0.86
N ASP A 121 -6.26 -27.81 0.16
CA ASP A 121 -7.27 -26.79 -0.01
C ASP A 121 -6.65 -25.61 -0.75
N THR A 122 -6.92 -25.55 -2.05
CA THR A 122 -6.57 -24.44 -2.94
C THR A 122 -7.67 -23.38 -2.84
N ASP A 123 -7.90 -22.83 -1.65
CA ASP A 123 -8.62 -21.59 -1.46
C ASP A 123 -7.61 -20.45 -1.24
N THR A 124 -6.79 -20.25 -2.24
CA THR A 124 -6.10 -18.96 -2.40
C THR A 124 -6.95 -18.15 -3.35
N GLU A 125 -8.02 -17.56 -2.82
CA GLU A 125 -8.69 -16.45 -3.47
C GLU A 125 -7.62 -15.36 -3.71
N PRO A 126 -7.34 -14.98 -4.96
CA PRO A 126 -6.36 -13.93 -5.23
C PRO A 126 -6.86 -12.66 -4.55
N ASP A 127 -6.05 -12.10 -3.66
CA ASP A 127 -6.30 -10.83 -3.00
C ASP A 127 -6.67 -9.81 -4.09
N PRO A 128 -7.87 -9.21 -4.07
CA PRO A 128 -8.29 -8.29 -5.12
C PRO A 128 -7.26 -7.18 -5.19
N ASP A 129 -6.65 -7.02 -6.35
CA ASP A 129 -5.65 -6.00 -6.60
C ASP A 129 -6.26 -4.64 -6.22
N PRO A 130 -5.72 -3.91 -5.24
CA PRO A 130 -6.30 -2.65 -4.77
C PRO A 130 -6.30 -1.56 -5.85
N TYR A 131 -5.60 -1.81 -6.94
CA TYR A 131 -5.57 -0.95 -8.11
C TYR A 131 -5.99 -1.77 -9.34
N PRO A 132 -7.31 -1.77 -9.70
CA PRO A 132 -7.68 -2.29 -11.00
C PRO A 132 -6.95 -1.47 -12.06
N VAL A 133 -6.02 -2.11 -12.76
CA VAL A 133 -5.32 -1.51 -13.90
C VAL A 133 -6.22 -1.66 -15.13
N PRO A 134 -7.02 -0.61 -15.50
CA PRO A 134 -7.98 -0.72 -16.59
C PRO A 134 -7.33 -0.67 -17.97
N TRP A 135 -6.00 -0.65 -18.05
CA TRP A 135 -5.26 -0.37 -19.27
C TRP A 135 -4.74 -1.59 -20.03
N ILE A 136 -4.86 -2.80 -19.47
CA ILE A 136 -4.45 -4.00 -20.18
C ILE A 136 -5.64 -4.48 -21.03
N ARG A 137 -5.84 -3.87 -22.18
CA ARG A 137 -6.54 -4.51 -23.28
C ARG A 137 -5.65 -5.64 -23.79
N ARG A 138 -6.05 -6.86 -23.50
CA ARG A 138 -5.49 -8.01 -24.21
C ARG A 138 -5.87 -7.86 -25.69
N ALA A 139 -4.85 -7.78 -26.55
CA ALA A 139 -4.99 -7.96 -27.99
C ALA A 139 -5.33 -9.41 -28.31
#